data_1b449a0d01e8205f6eecd7867cfa0721
#
_entry.id   1b449a0d01e8205f6eecd7867cfa0721
#
_cell.length_a   1.000
_cell.length_b   1.000
_cell.length_c   1.000
_cell.angle_alpha   90.00
_cell.angle_beta   90.00
_cell.angle_gamma   90.00
#
_symmetry.space_group_name_H-M   'P 1'
#
loop_
_entity.id
_entity.type
_entity.pdbx_description
1 polymer ?
#
loop_
_entity_poly.entity_id
_entity_poly.type
_entity_poly.pdbx_seq_one_letter_code
_entity_poly.pdbx_strand_id
1 'polypeptide(L)'
;MKKILISIALFSTLIVSCDKDYLNEPKPTSSVSTSVIFTSRDGVNSFISGILRASRLELNLDRLDTGGLPSLYFARTVKGNDLVLGVQWYRFDYNNDNRDPTDKRTIFSWAFPYTMINELNILIKGINDSEDLSETDKDETLSQALTLRAFYYFQLAMEFQHTYSYDASLPAPPIYTSPALEGKAMSTLTEMYTLILSDLNDAVEKGADSRLDKSYINKNVTYGILARVNQVMGNWSAAEIAASKARIGYSLNASNYSNGFNNIEDEEWIWGIPQTVDQTITINTAPHSFTDNSNKIGYGEAFWNEDFVNRFSDTDVRNTFFDLFGLGDNSGSYKARASSKFKLTFDPDIPLMRSPEMLLIEAEAKARQDNDAEAATLLFSLQKNRDPKAVASGNSGTALIDEILVERRKELYGEIGVEWFDAKRLRKGITRTGNHRVKSPGNLLPDDKKFFLKVPQSEIDANDNIDASVNADR
;
A
#
# COMPACT_ATOMS: atom_id res chain seq x y z
N MET A 1 -18.63 -66.30 44.59
CA MET A 1 -19.01 -66.29 43.17
C MET A 1 -19.83 -65.08 42.78
N LYS A 2 -20.81 -64.61 43.53
CA LYS A 2 -21.62 -63.39 43.16
C LYS A 2 -20.80 -62.07 43.11
N LYS A 3 -19.77 -61.92 43.92
CA LYS A 3 -18.93 -60.69 43.94
C LYS A 3 -17.95 -60.61 42.76
N ILE A 4 -17.52 -61.75 42.20
CA ILE A 4 -16.62 -61.80 41.03
C ILE A 4 -17.41 -61.51 39.74
N LEU A 5 -18.66 -61.95 39.65
CA LEU A 5 -19.53 -61.65 38.51
C LEU A 5 -19.93 -60.18 38.38
N ILE A 6 -20.04 -59.43 39.50
CA ILE A 6 -20.30 -57.99 39.52
C ILE A 6 -19.06 -57.21 39.12
N SER A 7 -17.85 -57.64 39.48
CA SER A 7 -16.60 -56.99 39.08
C SER A 7 -16.32 -57.21 37.57
N ILE A 8 -16.70 -58.31 36.98
CA ILE A 8 -16.54 -58.57 35.52
C ILE A 8 -17.57 -57.77 34.74
N ALA A 9 -18.79 -57.62 35.23
CA ALA A 9 -19.83 -56.78 34.59
C ALA A 9 -19.49 -55.31 34.64
N LEU A 10 -18.80 -54.80 35.68
CA LEU A 10 -18.34 -53.41 35.75
C LEU A 10 -17.14 -53.11 34.88
N PHE A 11 -16.31 -54.13 34.55
CA PHE A 11 -15.13 -53.96 33.68
C PHE A 11 -15.45 -54.05 32.20
N SER A 12 -16.58 -54.70 31.85
CA SER A 12 -17.03 -54.82 30.45
C SER A 12 -17.78 -53.59 29.93
N THR A 13 -18.17 -52.62 30.79
CA THR A 13 -18.80 -51.36 30.39
C THR A 13 -17.79 -50.22 30.11
N LEU A 14 -16.51 -50.45 30.29
CA LEU A 14 -15.46 -49.46 30.01
C LEU A 14 -14.82 -49.57 28.62
N ILE A 15 -15.28 -50.48 27.76
CA ILE A 15 -14.67 -50.72 26.44
C ILE A 15 -15.52 -50.17 25.28
N VAL A 16 -16.61 -49.51 25.56
CA VAL A 16 -17.44 -48.89 24.50
C VAL A 16 -17.42 -47.37 24.66
N SER A 17 -16.31 -46.74 24.36
CA SER A 17 -16.29 -45.34 24.04
C SER A 17 -14.93 -44.95 23.44
N CYS A 18 -14.79 -45.21 22.18
CA CYS A 18 -13.98 -44.40 21.29
C CYS A 18 -14.64 -44.54 19.92
N ASP A 19 -15.54 -43.67 19.67
CA ASP A 19 -16.03 -43.44 18.31
C ASP A 19 -14.81 -42.89 17.56
N LYS A 20 -14.34 -43.60 16.54
CA LYS A 20 -13.20 -43.23 15.72
C LYS A 20 -13.43 -41.91 14.98
N ASP A 21 -14.68 -41.48 14.89
CA ASP A 21 -15.04 -40.22 14.26
C ASP A 21 -14.72 -38.98 15.09
N TYR A 22 -14.45 -39.13 16.42
CA TYR A 22 -14.01 -37.99 17.26
C TYR A 22 -12.53 -37.63 17.07
N LEU A 23 -11.74 -38.51 16.50
CA LEU A 23 -10.31 -38.26 16.23
C LEU A 23 -10.03 -37.93 14.76
N ASN A 24 -11.02 -38.06 13.90
CA ASN A 24 -10.92 -37.67 12.49
C ASN A 24 -11.35 -36.22 12.37
N GLU A 25 -10.38 -35.33 12.34
CA GLU A 25 -10.48 -33.89 12.17
C GLU A 25 -11.26 -33.16 13.30
N PRO A 26 -10.55 -32.58 14.28
CA PRO A 26 -11.18 -31.63 15.18
C PRO A 26 -11.72 -30.47 14.33
N LYS A 27 -13.03 -30.42 14.11
CA LYS A 27 -13.68 -29.27 13.48
C LYS A 27 -13.49 -28.09 14.45
N PRO A 28 -12.73 -27.07 14.08
CA PRO A 28 -12.56 -25.93 14.95
C PRO A 28 -13.93 -25.29 15.15
N THR A 29 -14.39 -25.21 16.38
CA THR A 29 -15.67 -24.59 16.75
C THR A 29 -15.68 -23.08 16.58
N SER A 30 -14.51 -22.48 16.27
CA SER A 30 -14.30 -21.05 16.11
C SER A 30 -13.79 -20.61 14.73
N SER A 31 -13.61 -21.55 13.78
CA SER A 31 -13.24 -21.22 12.40
C SER A 31 -14.08 -22.04 11.40
N VAL A 32 -14.46 -21.41 10.30
CA VAL A 32 -15.11 -22.09 9.18
C VAL A 32 -14.08 -23.00 8.51
N SER A 33 -14.41 -24.29 8.30
CA SER A 33 -13.47 -25.18 7.59
C SER A 33 -13.25 -24.67 6.16
N THR A 34 -12.02 -24.78 5.70
CA THR A 34 -11.61 -24.35 4.35
C THR A 34 -12.52 -24.98 3.26
N SER A 35 -13.00 -26.21 3.48
CA SER A 35 -13.93 -26.90 2.57
C SER A 35 -15.27 -26.21 2.40
N VAL A 36 -15.73 -25.43 3.39
CA VAL A 36 -17.02 -24.71 3.32
C VAL A 36 -16.87 -23.34 2.68
N ILE A 37 -15.69 -22.73 2.78
CA ILE A 37 -15.44 -21.39 2.23
C ILE A 37 -15.62 -21.36 0.71
N PHE A 38 -15.13 -22.38 0.02
CA PHE A 38 -15.11 -22.42 -1.44
C PHE A 38 -16.35 -23.06 -2.07
N THR A 39 -17.42 -23.32 -1.29
CA THR A 39 -18.70 -23.82 -1.82
C THR A 39 -19.65 -22.72 -2.30
N SER A 40 -19.34 -21.45 -2.04
CA SER A 40 -20.17 -20.33 -2.45
C SER A 40 -19.37 -19.04 -2.63
N ARG A 41 -19.89 -18.15 -3.47
CA ARG A 41 -19.34 -16.79 -3.66
C ARG A 41 -19.25 -16.01 -2.35
N ASP A 42 -20.25 -16.12 -1.48
CA ASP A 42 -20.26 -15.42 -0.18
C ASP A 42 -19.16 -15.92 0.76
N GLY A 43 -18.88 -17.24 0.72
CA GLY A 43 -17.75 -17.82 1.45
C GLY A 43 -16.43 -17.24 0.97
N VAL A 44 -16.21 -17.19 -0.35
CA VAL A 44 -15.00 -16.61 -0.96
C VAL A 44 -14.89 -15.12 -0.65
N ASN A 45 -15.98 -14.36 -0.76
CA ASN A 45 -15.99 -12.94 -0.40
C ASN A 45 -15.67 -12.71 1.08
N SER A 46 -16.09 -13.61 1.95
CA SER A 46 -15.74 -13.55 3.39
C SER A 46 -14.23 -13.75 3.61
N PHE A 47 -13.61 -14.64 2.83
CA PHE A 47 -12.15 -14.81 2.88
C PHE A 47 -11.41 -13.57 2.35
N ILE A 48 -11.85 -13.01 1.21
CA ILE A 48 -11.32 -11.75 0.67
C ILE A 48 -11.45 -10.62 1.71
N SER A 49 -12.60 -10.51 2.37
CA SER A 49 -12.83 -9.55 3.46
C SER A 49 -11.82 -9.71 4.60
N GLY A 50 -11.49 -10.97 4.96
CA GLY A 50 -10.44 -11.29 5.94
C GLY A 50 -9.08 -10.75 5.52
N ILE A 51 -8.66 -10.96 4.27
CA ILE A 51 -7.40 -10.43 3.72
C ILE A 51 -7.40 -8.90 3.72
N LEU A 52 -8.48 -8.27 3.26
CA LEU A 52 -8.61 -6.81 3.25
C LEU A 52 -8.56 -6.22 4.66
N ARG A 53 -9.16 -6.91 5.64
CA ARG A 53 -9.07 -6.53 7.06
C ARG A 53 -7.63 -6.65 7.56
N ALA A 54 -6.95 -7.77 7.28
CA ALA A 54 -5.56 -8.00 7.68
C ALA A 54 -4.61 -6.93 7.14
N SER A 55 -4.90 -6.35 5.97
CA SER A 55 -4.10 -5.27 5.38
C SER A 55 -4.06 -3.97 6.22
N ARG A 56 -4.96 -3.81 7.20
CA ARG A 56 -5.08 -2.59 8.01
C ARG A 56 -4.05 -2.52 9.13
N LEU A 57 -3.88 -3.61 9.90
CA LEU A 57 -3.12 -3.60 11.15
C LEU A 57 -2.31 -4.88 11.43
N GLU A 58 -2.37 -5.88 10.56
CA GLU A 58 -1.67 -7.13 10.79
C GLU A 58 -0.16 -6.93 10.94
N LEU A 59 0.45 -7.80 11.75
CA LEU A 59 1.87 -7.78 12.06
C LEU A 59 2.36 -6.49 12.75
N ASN A 60 1.53 -5.91 13.63
CA ASN A 60 1.99 -4.88 14.56
C ASN A 60 2.93 -5.51 15.60
N LEU A 61 4.21 -5.53 15.33
CA LEU A 61 5.28 -6.09 16.16
C LEU A 61 5.53 -5.26 17.45
N ASP A 62 4.49 -4.84 18.15
CA ASP A 62 4.52 -3.91 19.30
C ASP A 62 5.12 -2.54 18.97
N ARG A 63 5.02 -2.13 17.68
CA ARG A 63 5.48 -0.82 17.21
C ARG A 63 4.43 -0.19 16.28
N LEU A 64 4.24 1.12 16.41
CA LEU A 64 3.25 1.87 15.63
C LEU A 64 3.66 2.11 14.18
N ASP A 65 4.94 1.92 13.87
CA ASP A 65 5.48 2.01 12.51
C ASP A 65 5.53 0.64 11.79
N THR A 66 4.82 -0.38 12.32
CA THR A 66 4.74 -1.73 11.76
C THR A 66 3.31 -2.26 11.65
N GLY A 67 2.33 -1.40 11.43
CA GLY A 67 0.90 -1.76 11.35
C GLY A 67 0.30 -1.65 9.95
N GLY A 68 0.21 -2.75 9.22
CA GLY A 68 -0.48 -2.84 7.95
C GLY A 68 0.06 -1.94 6.82
N LEU A 69 -0.70 -1.83 5.75
CA LEU A 69 -0.37 -1.03 4.57
C LEU A 69 -0.23 0.48 4.87
N PRO A 70 -1.04 1.08 5.77
CA PRO A 70 -0.90 2.50 6.10
C PRO A 70 0.48 2.85 6.65
N SER A 71 1.08 1.99 7.48
CA SER A 71 2.42 2.26 8.02
C SER A 71 3.51 2.14 6.96
N LEU A 72 3.35 1.25 5.98
CA LEU A 72 4.26 1.12 4.85
C LEU A 72 4.29 2.42 4.01
N TYR A 73 3.12 2.97 3.71
CA TYR A 73 3.00 4.22 2.95
C TYR A 73 3.48 5.45 3.72
N PHE A 74 3.18 5.50 5.02
CA PHE A 74 3.63 6.62 5.83
C PHE A 74 5.15 6.62 6.02
N ALA A 75 5.77 5.46 6.14
CA ALA A 75 7.23 5.33 6.15
C ALA A 75 7.88 5.90 4.88
N ARG A 76 7.28 5.70 3.71
CA ARG A 76 7.73 6.32 2.45
C ARG A 76 7.53 7.84 2.47
N THR A 77 6.40 8.29 3.01
CA THR A 77 6.08 9.73 3.13
C THR A 77 7.14 10.48 3.93
N VAL A 78 7.55 9.93 5.07
CA VAL A 78 8.53 10.60 5.95
C VAL A 78 9.96 10.58 5.41
N LYS A 79 10.27 9.77 4.41
CA LYS A 79 11.58 9.74 3.73
C LYS A 79 11.81 10.95 2.83
N GLY A 80 10.75 11.65 2.45
CA GLY A 80 10.78 12.80 1.54
C GLY A 80 11.25 14.11 2.17
N ASN A 81 11.04 15.18 1.41
CA ASN A 81 11.27 16.56 1.81
C ASN A 81 10.00 17.29 2.24
N ASP A 82 8.80 16.74 1.95
CA ASP A 82 7.54 17.44 2.16
C ASP A 82 7.06 17.43 3.60
N LEU A 83 7.41 16.37 4.36
CA LEU A 83 6.96 16.17 5.74
C LEU A 83 8.13 16.20 6.73
N VAL A 84 7.94 16.89 7.85
CA VAL A 84 8.90 17.01 8.95
C VAL A 84 8.40 16.27 10.17
N LEU A 85 9.16 15.30 10.66
CA LEU A 85 8.78 14.43 11.77
C LEU A 85 9.40 14.88 13.10
N GLY A 86 8.56 15.00 14.15
CA GLY A 86 8.95 15.38 15.51
C GLY A 86 9.10 14.22 16.48
N VAL A 87 8.38 13.12 16.29
CA VAL A 87 8.34 11.94 17.18
C VAL A 87 9.41 10.90 16.86
N GLN A 88 9.55 9.91 17.76
CA GLN A 88 10.51 8.81 17.56
C GLN A 88 10.01 7.72 16.60
N TRP A 89 8.69 7.53 16.46
CA TRP A 89 8.11 6.58 15.50
C TRP A 89 8.47 7.00 14.07
N TYR A 90 8.79 6.08 13.20
CA TYR A 90 9.32 6.32 11.86
C TYR A 90 10.64 7.11 11.82
N ARG A 91 11.35 7.24 12.95
CA ARG A 91 12.60 8.04 13.01
C ARG A 91 13.67 7.50 12.07
N PHE A 92 13.80 6.19 11.96
CA PHE A 92 14.78 5.56 11.06
C PHE A 92 14.42 5.81 9.59
N ASP A 93 13.13 5.71 9.24
CA ASP A 93 12.66 6.08 7.90
C ASP A 93 12.88 7.58 7.63
N TYR A 94 12.53 8.46 8.60
CA TYR A 94 12.76 9.90 8.46
C TYR A 94 14.23 10.26 8.29
N ASN A 95 15.14 9.58 8.98
CA ASN A 95 16.58 9.81 8.84
C ASN A 95 17.17 9.12 7.58
N ASN A 96 16.39 8.36 6.84
CA ASN A 96 16.85 7.47 5.78
C ASN A 96 17.97 6.52 6.27
N ASP A 97 17.77 5.93 7.45
CA ASP A 97 18.75 5.12 8.18
C ASP A 97 18.23 3.70 8.47
N ASN A 98 17.06 3.38 7.95
CA ASN A 98 16.35 2.12 8.19
C ASN A 98 16.88 0.99 7.29
N ARG A 99 18.09 0.50 7.56
CA ARG A 99 18.77 -0.53 6.76
C ARG A 99 19.29 -1.72 7.57
N ASP A 100 19.02 -1.76 8.88
CA ASP A 100 19.38 -2.90 9.71
C ASP A 100 18.48 -4.11 9.39
N PRO A 101 19.06 -5.28 9.01
CA PRO A 101 18.27 -6.47 8.72
C PRO A 101 17.56 -7.06 9.94
N THR A 102 17.94 -6.67 11.16
CA THR A 102 17.31 -7.09 12.41
C THR A 102 16.26 -6.11 12.94
N ASP A 103 16.14 -4.92 12.33
CA ASP A 103 15.14 -3.93 12.73
C ASP A 103 13.71 -4.43 12.47
N LYS A 104 12.82 -4.23 13.43
CA LYS A 104 11.40 -4.63 13.32
C LYS A 104 10.72 -4.04 12.08
N ARG A 105 11.10 -2.84 11.66
CA ARG A 105 10.58 -2.20 10.46
C ARG A 105 10.99 -2.96 9.19
N THR A 106 12.25 -3.42 9.11
CA THR A 106 12.76 -4.23 7.99
C THR A 106 12.04 -5.58 7.94
N ILE A 107 11.92 -6.25 9.11
CA ILE A 107 11.20 -7.53 9.26
C ILE A 107 9.73 -7.37 8.84
N PHE A 108 9.05 -6.34 9.32
CA PHE A 108 7.66 -6.06 8.97
C PHE A 108 7.48 -5.84 7.46
N SER A 109 8.34 -5.04 6.84
CA SER A 109 8.22 -4.73 5.40
C SER A 109 8.35 -5.96 4.49
N TRP A 110 9.01 -7.01 4.98
CA TRP A 110 9.13 -8.31 4.33
C TRP A 110 7.96 -9.24 4.68
N ALA A 111 7.75 -9.47 5.97
CA ALA A 111 6.80 -10.46 6.45
C ALA A 111 5.35 -10.11 6.11
N PHE A 112 4.96 -8.83 6.23
CA PHE A 112 3.59 -8.41 5.98
C PHE A 112 3.12 -8.71 4.54
N PRO A 113 3.82 -8.29 3.46
CA PRO A 113 3.42 -8.65 2.11
C PRO A 113 3.41 -10.16 1.87
N TYR A 114 4.38 -10.91 2.43
CA TYR A 114 4.40 -12.37 2.27
C TYR A 114 3.26 -13.08 3.00
N THR A 115 2.83 -12.59 4.16
CA THR A 115 1.62 -13.10 4.82
C THR A 115 0.40 -12.92 3.91
N MET A 116 0.23 -11.73 3.33
CA MET A 116 -0.86 -11.48 2.40
C MET A 116 -0.77 -12.36 1.14
N ILE A 117 0.42 -12.52 0.57
CA ILE A 117 0.66 -13.37 -0.60
C ILE A 117 0.32 -14.84 -0.30
N ASN A 118 0.68 -15.35 0.87
CA ASN A 118 0.33 -16.72 1.26
C ASN A 118 -1.19 -16.93 1.36
N GLU A 119 -1.91 -16.02 2.03
CA GLU A 119 -3.37 -16.06 2.09
C GLU A 119 -4.00 -15.99 0.70
N LEU A 120 -3.46 -15.14 -0.19
CA LEU A 120 -3.91 -15.03 -1.58
C LEU A 120 -3.61 -16.28 -2.39
N ASN A 121 -2.50 -16.95 -2.17
CA ASN A 121 -2.20 -18.24 -2.81
C ASN A 121 -3.16 -19.35 -2.35
N ILE A 122 -3.52 -19.37 -1.05
CA ILE A 122 -4.55 -20.28 -0.53
C ILE A 122 -5.90 -19.99 -1.20
N LEU A 123 -6.27 -18.71 -1.27
CA LEU A 123 -7.51 -18.26 -1.91
C LEU A 123 -7.56 -18.66 -3.39
N ILE A 124 -6.51 -18.35 -4.16
CA ILE A 124 -6.42 -18.69 -5.60
C ILE A 124 -6.54 -20.20 -5.81
N LYS A 125 -5.83 -20.99 -4.99
CA LYS A 125 -5.92 -22.45 -5.05
C LYS A 125 -7.34 -22.95 -4.76
N GLY A 126 -7.95 -22.47 -3.68
CA GLY A 126 -9.28 -22.88 -3.29
C GLY A 126 -10.37 -22.53 -4.31
N ILE A 127 -10.27 -21.35 -4.96
CA ILE A 127 -11.21 -20.97 -6.05
C ILE A 127 -11.03 -21.90 -7.25
N ASN A 128 -9.77 -22.18 -7.67
CA ASN A 128 -9.51 -23.03 -8.83
C ASN A 128 -9.94 -24.48 -8.61
N ASP A 129 -9.77 -25.00 -7.39
CA ASP A 129 -10.11 -26.38 -7.04
C ASP A 129 -11.62 -26.55 -6.75
N SER A 130 -12.39 -25.48 -6.62
CA SER A 130 -13.82 -25.56 -6.32
C SER A 130 -14.60 -26.16 -7.48
N GLU A 131 -15.46 -27.14 -7.16
CA GLU A 131 -16.45 -27.71 -8.07
C GLU A 131 -17.84 -27.06 -7.93
N ASP A 132 -18.04 -26.28 -6.86
CA ASP A 132 -19.33 -25.68 -6.50
C ASP A 132 -19.51 -24.26 -7.04
N LEU A 133 -18.41 -23.53 -7.29
CA LEU A 133 -18.47 -22.16 -7.82
C LEU A 133 -18.80 -22.15 -9.31
N SER A 134 -19.67 -21.24 -9.74
CA SER A 134 -19.86 -20.95 -11.15
C SER A 134 -18.60 -20.35 -11.78
N GLU A 135 -18.40 -20.51 -13.08
CA GLU A 135 -17.26 -19.92 -13.78
C GLU A 135 -17.21 -18.39 -13.63
N THR A 136 -18.36 -17.72 -13.64
CA THR A 136 -18.44 -16.27 -13.37
C THR A 136 -17.96 -15.92 -11.97
N ASP A 137 -18.39 -16.69 -10.94
CA ASP A 137 -17.94 -16.44 -9.57
C ASP A 137 -16.43 -16.70 -9.40
N LYS A 138 -15.93 -17.75 -10.06
CA LYS A 138 -14.48 -18.03 -10.10
C LYS A 138 -13.73 -16.85 -10.72
N ASP A 139 -14.12 -16.42 -11.91
CA ASP A 139 -13.44 -15.36 -12.64
C ASP A 139 -13.43 -14.05 -11.84
N GLU A 140 -14.56 -13.60 -11.33
CA GLU A 140 -14.66 -12.35 -10.57
C GLU A 140 -13.88 -12.38 -9.26
N THR A 141 -13.85 -13.53 -8.56
CA THR A 141 -13.10 -13.65 -7.31
C THR A 141 -11.61 -13.88 -7.52
N LEU A 142 -11.23 -14.63 -8.57
CA LEU A 142 -9.83 -14.76 -9.01
C LEU A 142 -9.24 -13.42 -9.41
N SER A 143 -9.99 -12.58 -10.12
CA SER A 143 -9.55 -11.23 -10.47
C SER A 143 -9.13 -10.42 -9.25
N GLN A 144 -9.92 -10.47 -8.17
CA GLN A 144 -9.58 -9.79 -6.92
C GLN A 144 -8.30 -10.36 -6.29
N ALA A 145 -8.20 -11.69 -6.21
CA ALA A 145 -7.07 -12.38 -5.61
C ALA A 145 -5.76 -12.12 -6.38
N LEU A 146 -5.80 -12.21 -7.72
CA LEU A 146 -4.65 -11.95 -8.60
C LEU A 146 -4.20 -10.48 -8.51
N THR A 147 -5.16 -9.54 -8.53
CA THR A 147 -4.84 -8.11 -8.36
C THR A 147 -4.13 -7.82 -7.05
N LEU A 148 -4.63 -8.37 -5.94
CA LEU A 148 -4.03 -8.19 -4.62
C LEU A 148 -2.66 -8.88 -4.53
N ARG A 149 -2.47 -10.07 -5.13
CA ARG A 149 -1.16 -10.75 -5.15
C ARG A 149 -0.12 -9.93 -5.91
N ALA A 150 -0.48 -9.45 -7.09
CA ALA A 150 0.36 -8.54 -7.87
C ALA A 150 0.70 -7.27 -7.09
N PHE A 151 -0.28 -6.69 -6.41
CA PHE A 151 -0.09 -5.50 -5.58
C PHE A 151 0.95 -5.73 -4.46
N TYR A 152 0.87 -6.85 -3.72
CA TYR A 152 1.83 -7.13 -2.65
C TYR A 152 3.21 -7.49 -3.18
N TYR A 153 3.34 -8.19 -4.31
CA TYR A 153 4.63 -8.37 -4.98
C TYR A 153 5.22 -7.04 -5.46
N PHE A 154 4.39 -6.13 -5.94
CA PHE A 154 4.85 -4.78 -6.28
C PHE A 154 5.36 -4.01 -5.06
N GLN A 155 4.72 -4.15 -3.87
CA GLN A 155 5.25 -3.58 -2.63
C GLN A 155 6.63 -4.18 -2.28
N LEU A 156 6.81 -5.51 -2.36
CA LEU A 156 8.09 -6.17 -2.13
C LEU A 156 9.19 -5.67 -3.09
N ALA A 157 8.89 -5.57 -4.39
CA ALA A 157 9.82 -5.03 -5.37
C ALA A 157 10.28 -3.61 -5.03
N MET A 158 9.32 -2.77 -4.62
CA MET A 158 9.60 -1.38 -4.25
C MET A 158 10.41 -1.24 -2.96
N GLU A 159 10.20 -2.12 -1.95
CA GLU A 159 10.89 -2.01 -0.66
C GLU A 159 12.27 -2.68 -0.66
N PHE A 160 12.51 -3.71 -1.47
CA PHE A 160 13.69 -4.59 -1.32
C PHE A 160 14.65 -4.59 -2.51
N GLN A 161 14.49 -3.74 -3.50
CA GLN A 161 15.47 -3.58 -4.57
C GLN A 161 15.41 -2.17 -5.17
N HIS A 162 16.40 -1.83 -6.00
CA HIS A 162 16.35 -0.68 -6.89
C HIS A 162 15.10 -0.71 -7.77
N THR A 163 14.77 0.43 -8.38
CA THR A 163 13.68 0.47 -9.36
C THR A 163 14.00 -0.39 -10.59
N TYR A 164 12.95 -0.87 -11.27
CA TYR A 164 13.07 -1.73 -12.46
C TYR A 164 14.01 -1.17 -13.53
N SER A 165 13.93 0.14 -13.80
CA SER A 165 14.75 0.82 -14.82
C SER A 165 16.22 0.99 -14.44
N TYR A 166 16.64 0.67 -13.21
CA TYR A 166 18.03 0.68 -12.81
C TYR A 166 18.78 -0.52 -13.40
N ASP A 167 18.35 -1.71 -13.05
CA ASP A 167 18.82 -2.98 -13.61
C ASP A 167 17.79 -4.08 -13.26
N ALA A 168 17.05 -4.54 -14.25
CA ALA A 168 16.00 -5.54 -14.07
C ALA A 168 16.51 -6.95 -13.76
N SER A 169 17.82 -7.21 -13.90
CA SER A 169 18.45 -8.50 -13.57
C SER A 169 18.79 -8.64 -12.08
N LEU A 170 18.71 -7.55 -11.31
CA LEU A 170 19.07 -7.57 -9.88
C LEU A 170 18.19 -8.53 -9.06
N PRO A 171 18.77 -9.14 -8.00
CA PRO A 171 18.04 -10.04 -7.12
C PRO A 171 16.87 -9.33 -6.43
N ALA A 172 15.68 -9.90 -6.60
CA ALA A 172 14.43 -9.48 -5.97
C ALA A 172 13.94 -10.56 -4.97
N PRO A 173 13.00 -10.25 -4.07
CA PRO A 173 12.44 -11.24 -3.15
C PRO A 173 11.95 -12.51 -3.83
N PRO A 174 11.95 -13.67 -3.15
CA PRO A 174 11.48 -14.95 -3.71
C PRO A 174 10.03 -14.92 -4.19
N ILE A 175 9.72 -15.68 -5.22
CA ILE A 175 8.37 -15.76 -5.80
C ILE A 175 7.68 -17.06 -5.37
N TYR A 176 6.51 -16.94 -4.74
CA TYR A 176 5.61 -18.03 -4.36
C TYR A 176 4.26 -17.86 -5.04
N THR A 177 3.88 -18.80 -5.89
CA THR A 177 2.59 -18.80 -6.62
C THR A 177 1.61 -19.85 -6.08
N SER A 178 2.01 -20.58 -5.05
CA SER A 178 1.21 -21.53 -4.28
C SER A 178 1.64 -21.50 -2.81
N PRO A 179 0.81 -21.97 -1.88
CA PRO A 179 1.22 -22.16 -0.49
C PRO A 179 2.47 -23.04 -0.43
N ALA A 180 3.49 -22.62 0.30
CA ALA A 180 4.76 -23.32 0.41
C ALA A 180 5.28 -23.30 1.86
N LEU A 181 5.89 -24.40 2.30
CA LEU A 181 6.56 -24.50 3.60
C LEU A 181 8.08 -24.32 3.47
N GLU A 182 8.61 -24.52 2.28
CA GLU A 182 10.05 -24.44 2.01
C GLU A 182 10.40 -23.07 1.42
N GLY A 183 11.53 -22.52 1.85
CA GLY A 183 12.09 -21.30 1.30
C GLY A 183 12.55 -21.47 -0.15
N LYS A 184 12.58 -20.38 -0.91
CA LYS A 184 13.09 -20.32 -2.28
C LYS A 184 14.24 -19.33 -2.37
N ALA A 185 15.08 -19.49 -3.41
CA ALA A 185 16.11 -18.54 -3.76
C ALA A 185 15.51 -17.18 -4.17
N MET A 186 16.32 -16.12 -4.09
CA MET A 186 15.96 -14.81 -4.64
C MET A 186 15.58 -14.95 -6.11
N SER A 187 14.53 -14.24 -6.51
CA SER A 187 14.17 -14.05 -7.92
C SER A 187 14.97 -12.89 -8.53
N THR A 188 14.67 -12.53 -9.77
CA THR A 188 15.09 -11.26 -10.39
C THR A 188 13.94 -10.27 -10.44
N LEU A 189 14.24 -8.97 -10.59
CA LEU A 189 13.18 -7.97 -10.85
C LEU A 189 12.41 -8.30 -12.13
N THR A 190 13.08 -8.80 -13.18
CA THR A 190 12.41 -9.24 -14.42
C THR A 190 11.37 -10.31 -14.14
N GLU A 191 11.71 -11.37 -13.41
CA GLU A 191 10.78 -12.46 -13.08
C GLU A 191 9.61 -11.93 -12.23
N MET A 192 9.90 -11.09 -11.24
CA MET A 192 8.87 -10.51 -10.38
C MET A 192 7.89 -9.61 -11.13
N TYR A 193 8.36 -8.70 -11.97
CA TYR A 193 7.49 -7.83 -12.76
C TYR A 193 6.75 -8.61 -13.86
N THR A 194 7.32 -9.70 -14.37
CA THR A 194 6.62 -10.62 -15.28
C THR A 194 5.42 -11.26 -14.59
N LEU A 195 5.58 -11.77 -13.36
CA LEU A 195 4.45 -12.31 -12.59
C LEU A 195 3.42 -11.23 -12.28
N ILE A 196 3.86 -10.04 -11.83
CA ILE A 196 2.96 -8.93 -11.52
C ILE A 196 2.10 -8.56 -12.72
N LEU A 197 2.71 -8.44 -13.91
CA LEU A 197 1.97 -8.12 -15.13
C LEU A 197 1.06 -9.25 -15.59
N SER A 198 1.48 -10.51 -15.45
CA SER A 198 0.64 -11.66 -15.75
C SER A 198 -0.61 -11.67 -14.88
N ASP A 199 -0.44 -11.59 -13.56
CA ASP A 199 -1.56 -11.56 -12.61
C ASP A 199 -2.54 -10.40 -12.90
N LEU A 200 -2.01 -9.20 -13.20
CA LEU A 200 -2.86 -8.02 -13.48
C LEU A 200 -3.60 -8.14 -14.81
N ASN A 201 -2.98 -8.67 -15.86
CA ASN A 201 -3.64 -8.86 -17.15
C ASN A 201 -4.74 -9.92 -17.05
N ASP A 202 -4.46 -11.06 -16.42
CA ASP A 202 -5.46 -12.09 -16.15
C ASP A 202 -6.62 -11.54 -15.32
N ALA A 203 -6.31 -10.70 -14.33
CA ALA A 203 -7.31 -10.05 -13.50
C ALA A 203 -8.19 -9.05 -14.27
N VAL A 204 -7.64 -8.32 -15.24
CA VAL A 204 -8.41 -7.42 -16.12
C VAL A 204 -9.38 -8.21 -16.99
N GLU A 205 -8.97 -9.36 -17.51
CA GLU A 205 -9.82 -10.21 -18.36
C GLU A 205 -11.00 -10.78 -17.57
N LYS A 206 -10.73 -11.25 -16.34
CA LYS A 206 -11.68 -11.93 -15.46
C LYS A 206 -12.58 -11.01 -14.64
N GLY A 207 -12.15 -9.80 -14.36
CA GLY A 207 -12.77 -8.93 -13.39
C GLY A 207 -14.11 -8.34 -13.80
N ALA A 208 -14.87 -7.89 -12.81
CA ALA A 208 -16.11 -7.15 -12.97
C ALA A 208 -15.90 -5.65 -12.73
N ASP A 209 -16.83 -4.83 -13.28
CA ASP A 209 -16.89 -3.40 -12.99
C ASP A 209 -17.54 -3.13 -11.62
N SER A 210 -18.49 -3.98 -11.20
CA SER A 210 -19.16 -3.92 -9.91
C SER A 210 -18.34 -4.55 -8.78
N ARG A 211 -18.58 -4.12 -7.57
CA ARG A 211 -17.98 -4.66 -6.34
C ARG A 211 -18.88 -4.39 -5.12
N LEU A 212 -18.61 -5.03 -3.98
CA LEU A 212 -19.40 -4.85 -2.76
C LEU A 212 -19.31 -3.42 -2.22
N ASP A 213 -18.10 -2.90 -2.09
CA ASP A 213 -17.79 -1.53 -1.70
C ASP A 213 -16.40 -1.11 -2.22
N LYS A 214 -15.94 0.11 -1.92
CA LYS A 214 -14.67 0.64 -2.41
C LYS A 214 -13.41 0.02 -1.78
N SER A 215 -13.54 -0.91 -0.84
CA SER A 215 -12.40 -1.70 -0.34
C SER A 215 -12.11 -2.92 -1.21
N TYR A 216 -13.11 -3.46 -1.87
CA TYR A 216 -12.98 -4.59 -2.77
C TYR A 216 -12.42 -4.18 -4.14
N ILE A 217 -11.87 -5.15 -4.84
CA ILE A 217 -11.23 -4.93 -6.14
C ILE A 217 -12.26 -5.04 -7.26
N ASN A 218 -12.28 -4.04 -8.15
CA ASN A 218 -12.96 -4.09 -9.45
C ASN A 218 -11.95 -3.73 -10.54
N LYS A 219 -12.39 -3.72 -11.80
CA LYS A 219 -11.51 -3.38 -12.92
C LYS A 219 -10.81 -2.03 -12.80
N ASN A 220 -11.45 -1.02 -12.21
CA ASN A 220 -10.82 0.28 -12.02
C ASN A 220 -9.59 0.18 -11.10
N VAL A 221 -9.68 -0.58 -9.99
CA VAL A 221 -8.55 -0.79 -9.09
C VAL A 221 -7.44 -1.58 -9.78
N THR A 222 -7.78 -2.65 -10.50
CA THR A 222 -6.80 -3.46 -11.26
C THR A 222 -6.06 -2.60 -12.29
N TYR A 223 -6.77 -1.80 -13.07
CA TYR A 223 -6.17 -0.85 -13.99
C TYR A 223 -5.29 0.20 -13.29
N GLY A 224 -5.69 0.70 -12.13
CA GLY A 224 -4.90 1.66 -11.38
C GLY A 224 -3.57 1.09 -10.87
N ILE A 225 -3.57 -0.18 -10.41
CA ILE A 225 -2.33 -0.87 -10.04
C ILE A 225 -1.47 -1.13 -11.29
N LEU A 226 -2.09 -1.56 -12.40
CA LEU A 226 -1.42 -1.76 -13.69
C LEU A 226 -0.78 -0.44 -14.20
N ALA A 227 -1.44 0.70 -14.00
CA ALA A 227 -0.90 2.02 -14.33
C ALA A 227 0.35 2.34 -13.51
N ARG A 228 0.33 2.12 -12.19
CA ARG A 228 1.50 2.33 -11.30
C ARG A 228 2.67 1.43 -11.69
N VAL A 229 2.41 0.15 -11.98
CA VAL A 229 3.44 -0.82 -12.38
C VAL A 229 4.09 -0.40 -13.70
N ASN A 230 3.30 -0.09 -14.73
CA ASN A 230 3.80 0.35 -16.04
C ASN A 230 4.52 1.70 -15.94
N GLN A 231 4.08 2.62 -15.07
CA GLN A 231 4.77 3.88 -14.79
C GLN A 231 6.20 3.63 -14.23
N VAL A 232 6.36 2.69 -13.28
CA VAL A 232 7.67 2.31 -12.73
C VAL A 232 8.56 1.66 -13.78
N MET A 233 7.99 0.84 -14.67
CA MET A 233 8.72 0.17 -15.73
C MET A 233 9.07 1.11 -16.91
N GLY A 234 8.44 2.30 -16.99
CA GLY A 234 8.59 3.20 -18.13
C GLY A 234 7.79 2.78 -19.37
N ASN A 235 6.83 1.90 -19.24
CA ASN A 235 5.93 1.44 -20.30
C ASN A 235 4.81 2.47 -20.51
N TRP A 236 5.15 3.62 -21.09
CA TRP A 236 4.29 4.81 -21.07
C TRP A 236 2.94 4.60 -21.78
N SER A 237 2.91 3.94 -22.94
CA SER A 237 1.66 3.64 -23.63
C SER A 237 0.71 2.76 -22.81
N ALA A 238 1.25 1.73 -22.14
CA ALA A 238 0.46 0.87 -21.27
C ALA A 238 0.01 1.61 -19.99
N ALA A 239 0.87 2.48 -19.42
CA ALA A 239 0.55 3.30 -18.27
C ALA A 239 -0.60 4.29 -18.59
N GLU A 240 -0.55 4.96 -19.74
CA GLU A 240 -1.60 5.86 -20.23
C GLU A 240 -2.95 5.16 -20.33
N ILE A 241 -3.00 4.04 -21.05
CA ILE A 241 -4.24 3.27 -21.25
C ILE A 241 -4.81 2.79 -19.92
N ALA A 242 -3.96 2.25 -19.05
CA ALA A 242 -4.40 1.73 -17.76
C ALA A 242 -4.91 2.86 -16.85
N ALA A 243 -4.20 3.99 -16.76
CA ALA A 243 -4.58 5.13 -15.95
C ALA A 243 -5.90 5.75 -16.41
N SER A 244 -6.09 5.92 -17.72
CA SER A 244 -7.33 6.41 -18.31
C SER A 244 -8.53 5.51 -17.96
N LYS A 245 -8.37 4.18 -18.07
CA LYS A 245 -9.42 3.21 -17.71
C LYS A 245 -9.70 3.19 -16.20
N ALA A 246 -8.67 3.32 -15.36
CA ALA A 246 -8.81 3.30 -13.91
C ALA A 246 -9.71 4.41 -13.36
N ARG A 247 -9.70 5.60 -13.97
CA ARG A 247 -10.46 6.77 -13.50
C ARG A 247 -11.86 6.91 -14.11
N ILE A 248 -12.29 6.00 -14.98
CA ILE A 248 -13.65 6.05 -15.54
C ILE A 248 -14.68 5.93 -14.39
N GLY A 249 -15.62 6.87 -14.36
CA GLY A 249 -16.68 6.91 -13.35
C GLY A 249 -16.31 7.65 -12.05
N TYR A 250 -15.10 8.23 -11.98
CA TYR A 250 -14.63 9.01 -10.82
C TYR A 250 -14.32 10.45 -11.22
N SER A 251 -15.09 11.38 -10.70
CA SER A 251 -14.97 12.81 -11.03
C SER A 251 -14.04 13.53 -10.08
N LEU A 252 -13.39 14.61 -10.55
CA LEU A 252 -12.66 15.53 -9.68
C LEU A 252 -13.64 16.34 -8.85
N ASN A 253 -13.42 16.43 -7.55
CA ASN A 253 -14.27 17.18 -6.62
C ASN A 253 -13.46 18.05 -5.65
N ALA A 254 -13.32 19.33 -5.97
CA ALA A 254 -12.62 20.29 -5.11
C ALA A 254 -13.31 20.53 -3.77
N SER A 255 -14.64 20.40 -3.70
CA SER A 255 -15.41 20.72 -2.49
C SER A 255 -15.16 19.74 -1.35
N ASN A 256 -14.73 18.51 -1.64
CA ASN A 256 -14.45 17.49 -0.65
C ASN A 256 -12.99 17.50 -0.17
N TYR A 257 -12.10 18.24 -0.82
CA TYR A 257 -10.68 18.18 -0.51
C TYR A 257 -10.33 18.52 0.95
N SER A 258 -11.08 19.42 1.59
CA SER A 258 -10.88 19.82 2.99
C SER A 258 -11.71 19.03 4.02
N ASN A 259 -12.43 17.98 3.61
CA ASN A 259 -13.32 17.24 4.49
C ASN A 259 -12.59 16.31 5.48
N GLY A 260 -11.29 16.06 5.28
CA GLY A 260 -10.45 15.32 6.25
C GLY A 260 -9.93 13.98 5.75
N PHE A 261 -10.16 13.60 4.51
CA PHE A 261 -9.65 12.35 3.90
C PHE A 261 -9.89 11.12 4.78
N ASN A 262 -11.10 10.98 5.32
CA ASN A 262 -11.47 9.95 6.29
C ASN A 262 -12.81 9.27 5.98
N ASN A 263 -13.29 9.37 4.74
CA ASN A 263 -14.52 8.76 4.29
C ASN A 263 -14.33 8.09 2.92
N ILE A 264 -14.48 6.77 2.87
CA ILE A 264 -14.31 5.96 1.66
C ILE A 264 -15.34 6.28 0.57
N GLU A 265 -16.47 6.89 0.94
CA GLU A 265 -17.52 7.27 -0.01
C GLU A 265 -17.18 8.53 -0.82
N ASP A 266 -16.04 9.17 -0.57
CA ASP A 266 -15.57 10.30 -1.38
C ASP A 266 -15.54 9.93 -2.86
N GLU A 267 -16.06 10.81 -3.72
CA GLU A 267 -16.26 10.55 -5.16
C GLU A 267 -14.95 10.32 -5.92
N GLU A 268 -13.84 10.88 -5.43
CA GLU A 268 -12.52 10.72 -6.05
C GLU A 268 -11.84 9.39 -5.70
N TRP A 269 -12.30 8.70 -4.65
CA TRP A 269 -11.64 7.48 -4.20
C TRP A 269 -11.99 6.27 -5.07
N ILE A 270 -11.00 5.73 -5.72
CA ILE A 270 -11.10 4.50 -6.50
C ILE A 270 -10.97 3.29 -5.57
N TRP A 271 -10.07 3.36 -4.59
CA TRP A 271 -9.82 2.29 -3.63
C TRP A 271 -9.42 2.86 -2.28
N GLY A 272 -9.88 2.25 -1.20
CA GLY A 272 -9.59 2.67 0.15
C GLY A 272 -9.69 1.54 1.17
N ILE A 273 -9.26 1.82 2.39
CA ILE A 273 -9.41 0.94 3.54
C ILE A 273 -10.49 1.52 4.43
N PRO A 274 -11.68 0.87 4.55
CA PRO A 274 -12.68 1.29 5.51
C PRO A 274 -12.22 0.93 6.93
N GLN A 275 -12.60 1.73 7.89
CA GLN A 275 -12.36 1.50 9.30
C GLN A 275 -13.68 1.47 10.05
N THR A 276 -13.74 0.73 11.16
CA THR A 276 -14.89 0.71 12.06
C THR A 276 -14.38 0.79 13.49
N VAL A 277 -15.16 1.38 14.39
CA VAL A 277 -14.76 1.63 15.80
C VAL A 277 -14.30 0.36 16.53
N ASP A 278 -14.89 -0.78 16.21
CA ASP A 278 -14.56 -2.09 16.79
C ASP A 278 -13.35 -2.78 16.15
N GLN A 279 -12.85 -2.27 15.03
CA GLN A 279 -11.78 -2.90 14.26
C GLN A 279 -10.54 -2.01 14.07
N THR A 280 -10.52 -0.83 14.66
CA THR A 280 -9.42 0.11 14.49
C THR A 280 -8.72 0.40 15.82
N ILE A 281 -7.43 0.68 15.74
CA ILE A 281 -6.64 1.28 16.82
C ILE A 281 -6.38 2.72 16.43
N THR A 282 -7.26 3.62 16.82
CA THR A 282 -7.31 5.04 16.40
C THR A 282 -5.97 5.75 16.42
N ILE A 283 -5.22 5.58 17.50
CA ILE A 283 -3.92 6.26 17.69
C ILE A 283 -2.82 5.76 16.75
N ASN A 284 -3.05 4.63 16.08
CA ASN A 284 -2.07 4.00 15.19
C ASN A 284 -2.36 4.25 13.72
N THR A 285 -3.47 4.90 13.40
CA THR A 285 -3.89 5.09 12.01
C THR A 285 -3.08 6.19 11.33
N ALA A 286 -2.06 5.82 10.55
CA ALA A 286 -1.34 6.76 9.70
C ALA A 286 -2.11 6.97 8.37
N PRO A 287 -2.13 8.15 7.79
CA PRO A 287 -1.45 9.38 8.21
C PRO A 287 -2.20 10.22 9.26
N HIS A 288 -3.51 9.97 9.49
CA HIS A 288 -4.37 10.81 10.31
C HIS A 288 -3.82 11.04 11.72
N SER A 289 -3.45 9.95 12.42
CA SER A 289 -2.92 10.01 13.78
C SER A 289 -1.63 10.84 13.92
N PHE A 290 -0.81 10.90 12.88
CA PHE A 290 0.49 11.57 12.92
C PHE A 290 0.42 13.01 12.44
N THR A 291 -0.49 13.35 11.52
CA THR A 291 -0.53 14.66 10.86
C THR A 291 -1.62 15.58 11.38
N ASP A 292 -2.66 15.06 12.05
CA ASP A 292 -3.67 15.92 12.72
C ASP A 292 -3.15 16.43 14.05
N ASN A 293 -2.36 17.49 14.00
CA ASN A 293 -1.78 18.13 15.19
C ASN A 293 -2.81 18.93 16.02
N SER A 294 -4.01 19.14 15.50
CA SER A 294 -5.12 19.81 16.23
C SER A 294 -5.85 18.83 17.16
N ASN A 295 -5.74 17.53 16.92
CA ASN A 295 -6.38 16.48 17.69
C ASN A 295 -5.40 15.87 18.71
N LYS A 296 -5.74 15.96 20.00
CA LYS A 296 -4.90 15.46 21.10
C LYS A 296 -4.98 13.95 21.31
N ILE A 297 -5.86 13.25 20.60
CA ILE A 297 -6.02 11.78 20.71
C ILE A 297 -4.91 11.07 19.92
N GLY A 298 -4.51 11.64 18.77
CA GLY A 298 -3.46 11.10 17.92
C GLY A 298 -2.06 11.37 18.44
N TYR A 299 -1.06 10.85 17.72
CA TYR A 299 0.35 11.10 18.01
C TYR A 299 0.78 12.53 17.70
N GLY A 300 0.23 13.12 16.63
CA GLY A 300 0.68 14.41 16.14
C GLY A 300 2.18 14.42 15.79
N GLU A 301 2.81 15.61 15.88
CA GLU A 301 4.27 15.80 15.70
C GLU A 301 4.81 15.48 14.29
N ALA A 302 3.96 15.29 13.28
CA ALA A 302 4.34 15.33 11.88
C ALA A 302 3.79 16.63 11.26
N PHE A 303 4.70 17.46 10.79
CA PHE A 303 4.42 18.80 10.26
C PHE A 303 4.86 18.89 8.80
N TRP A 304 4.51 19.98 8.14
CA TRP A 304 4.84 20.17 6.73
C TRP A 304 6.00 21.12 6.55
N ASN A 305 6.86 20.80 5.60
CA ASN A 305 8.02 21.63 5.28
C ASN A 305 7.56 22.94 4.66
N GLU A 306 8.10 24.07 5.14
CA GLU A 306 7.78 25.40 4.61
C GLU A 306 8.06 25.52 3.10
N ASP A 307 9.13 24.93 2.59
CA ASP A 307 9.45 24.92 1.16
C ASP A 307 8.42 24.14 0.31
N PHE A 308 7.75 23.15 0.91
CA PHE A 308 6.64 22.46 0.27
C PHE A 308 5.36 23.30 0.32
N VAL A 309 5.04 23.86 1.48
CA VAL A 309 3.84 24.69 1.70
C VAL A 309 3.84 25.90 0.76
N ASN A 310 4.98 26.52 0.53
CA ASN A 310 5.15 27.68 -0.36
C ASN A 310 4.87 27.38 -1.85
N ARG A 311 4.60 26.11 -2.22
CA ARG A 311 4.17 25.73 -3.59
C ARG A 311 2.69 25.95 -3.85
N PHE A 312 1.90 26.22 -2.83
CA PHE A 312 0.46 26.40 -2.93
C PHE A 312 0.11 27.87 -2.94
N SER A 313 -0.78 28.28 -3.85
CA SER A 313 -1.38 29.60 -3.83
C SER A 313 -2.42 29.72 -2.71
N ASP A 314 -2.79 30.92 -2.34
CA ASP A 314 -3.84 31.20 -1.34
C ASP A 314 -5.23 30.75 -1.82
N THR A 315 -5.42 30.52 -3.13
CA THR A 315 -6.69 30.11 -3.71
C THR A 315 -6.75 28.61 -4.03
N ASP A 316 -5.64 27.87 -3.83
CA ASP A 316 -5.58 26.43 -4.01
C ASP A 316 -6.28 25.74 -2.83
N VAL A 317 -7.34 24.98 -3.08
CA VAL A 317 -8.11 24.28 -2.03
C VAL A 317 -7.27 23.28 -1.24
N ARG A 318 -6.11 22.86 -1.79
CA ARG A 318 -5.15 21.97 -1.14
C ARG A 318 -4.24 22.71 -0.15
N ASN A 319 -4.27 24.03 -0.13
CA ASN A 319 -3.58 24.86 0.86
C ASN A 319 -4.32 24.79 2.21
N THR A 320 -4.26 23.61 2.83
CA THR A 320 -4.88 23.32 4.13
C THR A 320 -3.94 23.56 5.30
N PHE A 321 -2.83 24.27 5.06
CA PHE A 321 -1.77 24.49 6.03
C PHE A 321 -2.07 25.71 6.92
N PHE A 322 -1.66 25.61 8.18
CA PHE A 322 -1.86 26.69 9.16
C PHE A 322 -0.78 26.68 10.24
N ASP A 323 -0.59 27.84 10.88
CA ASP A 323 0.31 27.99 12.01
C ASP A 323 -0.44 27.71 13.32
N LEU A 324 -0.33 26.46 13.80
CA LEU A 324 -1.02 26.00 15.03
C LEU A 324 -0.49 26.69 16.30
N PHE A 325 0.76 27.12 16.31
CA PHE A 325 1.44 27.59 17.52
C PHE A 325 1.76 29.10 17.50
N GLY A 326 1.37 29.82 16.45
CA GLY A 326 1.65 31.25 16.31
C GLY A 326 3.13 31.56 16.14
N LEU A 327 3.88 30.69 15.46
CA LEU A 327 5.33 30.84 15.28
C LEU A 327 5.71 31.87 14.21
N GLY A 328 4.77 32.22 13.35
CA GLY A 328 5.00 33.10 12.21
C GLY A 328 5.72 32.44 11.04
N ASP A 329 5.70 33.13 9.89
CA ASP A 329 6.37 32.68 8.69
C ASP A 329 7.90 32.72 8.84
N ASN A 330 8.57 31.74 8.22
CA ASN A 330 10.04 31.62 8.25
C ASN A 330 10.65 31.51 9.66
N SER A 331 9.88 30.97 10.62
CA SER A 331 10.38 30.75 11.99
C SER A 331 11.54 29.77 12.07
N GLY A 332 11.75 28.93 11.03
CA GLY A 332 12.71 27.83 11.02
C GLY A 332 12.35 26.68 11.95
N SER A 333 11.21 26.78 12.64
CA SER A 333 10.71 25.73 13.51
C SER A 333 10.14 24.58 12.69
N TYR A 334 10.47 23.35 13.06
CA TYR A 334 9.87 22.17 12.43
C TYR A 334 8.35 22.07 12.66
N LYS A 335 7.80 22.81 13.63
CA LYS A 335 6.36 22.89 13.97
C LYS A 335 5.61 24.01 13.25
N ALA A 336 6.26 24.72 12.33
CA ALA A 336 5.70 25.93 11.74
C ALA A 336 4.41 25.70 10.94
N ARG A 337 4.25 24.53 10.31
CA ARG A 337 3.11 24.25 9.44
C ARG A 337 2.40 22.94 9.79
N ALA A 338 1.25 23.04 10.46
CA ALA A 338 0.27 21.95 10.57
C ALA A 338 -0.63 21.93 9.31
N SER A 339 -1.39 20.85 9.12
CA SER A 339 -2.36 20.75 8.02
C SER A 339 -3.66 20.13 8.51
N SER A 340 -4.77 20.54 7.91
CA SER A 340 -6.10 19.97 8.13
C SER A 340 -6.52 18.98 7.03
N LYS A 341 -5.62 18.55 6.14
CA LYS A 341 -5.94 17.57 5.09
C LYS A 341 -6.49 16.28 5.69
N PHE A 342 -5.79 15.70 6.66
CA PHE A 342 -6.20 14.47 7.33
C PHE A 342 -6.76 14.79 8.71
N LYS A 343 -8.04 14.47 8.95
CA LYS A 343 -8.68 14.66 10.25
C LYS A 343 -8.83 13.33 10.96
N LEU A 344 -8.27 13.22 12.15
CA LEU A 344 -8.37 12.05 12.98
C LEU A 344 -9.77 11.94 13.60
N THR A 345 -10.44 10.83 13.27
CA THR A 345 -11.67 10.36 13.92
C THR A 345 -11.36 9.03 14.64
N PHE A 346 -12.36 8.38 15.23
CA PHE A 346 -12.14 7.05 15.84
C PHE A 346 -11.95 5.95 14.81
N ASP A 347 -12.44 6.16 13.60
CA ASP A 347 -12.47 5.20 12.50
C ASP A 347 -12.20 5.88 11.14
N PRO A 348 -11.06 6.57 10.96
CA PRO A 348 -10.81 7.28 9.73
C PRO A 348 -10.49 6.30 8.61
N ASP A 349 -11.28 6.29 7.55
CA ASP A 349 -10.97 5.55 6.33
C ASP A 349 -9.68 6.07 5.69
N ILE A 350 -8.97 5.23 4.96
CA ILE A 350 -7.65 5.55 4.40
C ILE A 350 -7.68 5.43 2.87
N PRO A 351 -7.33 6.49 2.12
CA PRO A 351 -7.25 6.43 0.67
C PRO A 351 -6.04 5.59 0.24
N LEU A 352 -6.25 4.67 -0.70
CA LEU A 352 -5.19 3.88 -1.35
C LEU A 352 -4.99 4.28 -2.81
N MET A 353 -6.04 4.77 -3.45
CA MET A 353 -6.03 5.20 -4.86
C MET A 353 -7.13 6.20 -5.12
N ARG A 354 -6.79 7.31 -5.77
CA ARG A 354 -7.75 8.36 -6.14
C ARG A 354 -7.66 8.70 -7.64
N SER A 355 -8.76 9.15 -8.18
CA SER A 355 -8.88 9.59 -9.60
C SER A 355 -7.82 10.63 -10.02
N PRO A 356 -7.48 11.66 -9.22
CA PRO A 356 -6.42 12.61 -9.57
C PRO A 356 -5.04 11.97 -9.77
N GLU A 357 -4.72 10.90 -9.03
CA GLU A 357 -3.47 10.15 -9.25
C GLU A 357 -3.43 9.54 -10.63
N MET A 358 -4.51 8.89 -11.04
CA MET A 358 -4.62 8.26 -12.34
C MET A 358 -4.57 9.30 -13.46
N LEU A 359 -5.24 10.43 -13.29
CA LEU A 359 -5.15 11.54 -14.23
C LEU A 359 -3.72 12.04 -14.41
N LEU A 360 -2.96 12.15 -13.33
CA LEU A 360 -1.56 12.60 -13.40
C LEU A 360 -0.61 11.54 -13.94
N ILE A 361 -0.90 10.23 -13.77
CA ILE A 361 -0.15 9.16 -14.46
C ILE A 361 -0.42 9.22 -15.97
N GLU A 362 -1.68 9.40 -16.39
CA GLU A 362 -2.05 9.56 -17.78
C GLU A 362 -1.38 10.79 -18.41
N ALA A 363 -1.40 11.94 -17.71
CA ALA A 363 -0.73 13.16 -18.18
C ALA A 363 0.79 12.98 -18.33
N GLU A 364 1.46 12.38 -17.34
CA GLU A 364 2.90 12.09 -17.43
C GLU A 364 3.21 11.14 -18.59
N ALA A 365 2.41 10.07 -18.74
CA ALA A 365 2.61 9.09 -19.80
C ALA A 365 2.45 9.70 -21.18
N LYS A 366 1.47 10.60 -21.38
CA LYS A 366 1.30 11.36 -22.65
C LYS A 366 2.48 12.30 -22.92
N ALA A 367 2.93 13.06 -21.92
CA ALA A 367 4.06 13.97 -22.08
C ALA A 367 5.37 13.22 -22.43
N ARG A 368 5.55 12.02 -21.89
CA ARG A 368 6.71 11.16 -22.23
C ARG A 368 6.63 10.47 -23.58
N GLN A 369 5.49 10.56 -24.25
CA GLN A 369 5.25 10.11 -25.62
C GLN A 369 5.14 11.29 -26.61
N ASP A 370 5.63 12.47 -26.23
CA ASP A 370 5.61 13.71 -27.02
C ASP A 370 4.18 14.23 -27.32
N ASN A 371 3.17 13.77 -26.56
CA ASN A 371 1.79 14.23 -26.65
C ASN A 371 1.52 15.39 -25.68
N ASP A 372 2.35 16.43 -25.74
CA ASP A 372 2.37 17.54 -24.78
C ASP A 372 1.03 18.30 -24.69
N ALA A 373 0.34 18.50 -25.79
CA ALA A 373 -0.93 19.24 -25.81
C ALA A 373 -2.04 18.55 -25.01
N GLU A 374 -2.15 17.22 -25.12
CA GLU A 374 -3.11 16.41 -24.36
C GLU A 374 -2.69 16.33 -22.89
N ALA A 375 -1.39 16.14 -22.63
CA ALA A 375 -0.84 16.12 -21.28
C ALA A 375 -1.10 17.44 -20.54
N ALA A 376 -0.85 18.58 -21.17
CA ALA A 376 -1.13 19.91 -20.61
C ALA A 376 -2.62 20.13 -20.36
N THR A 377 -3.50 19.62 -21.24
CA THR A 377 -4.95 19.68 -21.06
C THR A 377 -5.40 18.91 -19.82
N LEU A 378 -4.90 17.70 -19.61
CA LEU A 378 -5.17 16.89 -18.41
C LEU A 378 -4.64 17.57 -17.15
N LEU A 379 -3.39 18.04 -17.17
CA LEU A 379 -2.79 18.76 -16.06
C LEU A 379 -3.63 19.98 -15.68
N PHE A 380 -3.99 20.81 -16.66
CA PHE A 380 -4.78 22.01 -16.42
C PHE A 380 -6.19 21.70 -15.89
N SER A 381 -6.80 20.59 -16.31
CA SER A 381 -8.11 20.18 -15.79
C SER A 381 -8.07 19.95 -14.27
N LEU A 382 -7.00 19.35 -13.74
CA LEU A 382 -6.79 19.18 -12.31
C LEU A 382 -6.44 20.51 -11.65
N GLN A 383 -5.46 21.24 -12.17
CA GLN A 383 -5.03 22.53 -11.62
C GLN A 383 -6.20 23.49 -11.47
N LYS A 384 -7.05 23.59 -12.50
CA LYS A 384 -8.23 24.49 -12.50
C LYS A 384 -9.30 24.03 -11.52
N ASN A 385 -9.46 22.73 -11.32
CA ASN A 385 -10.37 22.18 -10.30
C ASN A 385 -9.89 22.55 -8.89
N ARG A 386 -8.58 22.51 -8.66
CA ARG A 386 -7.98 22.77 -7.33
C ARG A 386 -7.76 24.26 -7.05
N ASP A 387 -7.43 25.04 -8.06
CA ASP A 387 -7.18 26.49 -7.94
C ASP A 387 -7.95 27.26 -9.01
N PRO A 388 -8.99 28.04 -8.60
CA PRO A 388 -9.76 28.86 -9.56
C PRO A 388 -8.90 29.88 -10.32
N LYS A 389 -7.71 30.22 -9.83
CA LYS A 389 -6.78 31.17 -10.49
C LYS A 389 -5.71 30.46 -11.33
N ALA A 390 -5.72 29.12 -11.41
CA ALA A 390 -4.78 28.41 -12.24
C ALA A 390 -4.85 28.84 -13.71
N VAL A 391 -3.68 28.92 -14.32
CA VAL A 391 -3.49 29.28 -15.73
C VAL A 391 -2.90 28.07 -16.44
N ALA A 392 -3.39 27.80 -17.63
CA ALA A 392 -2.88 26.68 -18.43
C ALA A 392 -1.37 26.83 -18.69
N SER A 393 -0.64 25.73 -18.57
CA SER A 393 0.80 25.70 -18.78
C SER A 393 1.15 25.97 -20.26
N GLY A 394 2.23 26.73 -20.46
CA GLY A 394 2.87 26.86 -21.78
C GLY A 394 4.11 25.95 -21.93
N ASN A 395 4.38 25.08 -20.96
CA ASN A 395 5.50 24.16 -20.97
C ASN A 395 5.31 23.01 -21.94
N SER A 396 6.41 22.43 -22.41
CA SER A 396 6.45 21.23 -23.25
C SER A 396 7.65 20.35 -22.88
N GLY A 397 7.65 19.11 -23.32
CA GLY A 397 8.73 18.15 -23.07
C GLY A 397 9.09 18.00 -21.59
N THR A 398 10.38 18.06 -21.26
CA THR A 398 10.87 17.88 -19.88
C THR A 398 10.27 18.90 -18.90
N ALA A 399 10.07 20.15 -19.32
CA ALA A 399 9.49 21.19 -18.46
C ALA A 399 8.04 20.86 -18.07
N LEU A 400 7.26 20.34 -19.01
CA LEU A 400 5.88 19.88 -18.73
C LEU A 400 5.87 18.66 -17.80
N ILE A 401 6.77 17.70 -18.02
CA ILE A 401 6.92 16.53 -17.15
C ILE A 401 7.26 16.96 -15.71
N ASP A 402 8.22 17.88 -15.54
CA ASP A 402 8.58 18.38 -14.22
C ASP A 402 7.41 19.12 -13.53
N GLU A 403 6.61 19.86 -14.29
CA GLU A 403 5.39 20.49 -13.77
C GLU A 403 4.34 19.46 -13.32
N ILE A 404 4.11 18.40 -14.11
CA ILE A 404 3.23 17.29 -13.74
C ILE A 404 3.73 16.60 -12.45
N LEU A 405 5.02 16.39 -12.30
CA LEU A 405 5.60 15.79 -11.08
C LEU A 405 5.43 16.68 -9.85
N VAL A 406 5.54 18.00 -9.99
CA VAL A 406 5.23 18.95 -8.92
C VAL A 406 3.75 18.87 -8.55
N GLU A 407 2.87 18.81 -9.55
CA GLU A 407 1.43 18.68 -9.31
C GLU A 407 1.06 17.37 -8.61
N ARG A 408 1.74 16.25 -8.94
CA ARG A 408 1.59 14.98 -8.23
C ARG A 408 1.94 15.10 -6.74
N ARG A 409 3.03 15.78 -6.40
CA ARG A 409 3.40 16.03 -5.00
C ARG A 409 2.34 16.89 -4.29
N LYS A 410 1.86 17.97 -4.93
CA LYS A 410 0.80 18.83 -4.41
C LYS A 410 -0.51 18.08 -4.19
N GLU A 411 -0.86 17.16 -5.06
CA GLU A 411 -2.10 16.41 -4.98
C GLU A 411 -2.07 15.28 -3.94
N LEU A 412 -0.99 14.50 -3.94
CA LEU A 412 -0.90 13.23 -3.21
C LEU A 412 -0.08 13.31 -1.91
N TYR A 413 0.19 14.53 -1.38
CA TYR A 413 0.98 14.65 -0.17
C TYR A 413 0.32 13.91 1.00
N GLY A 414 1.14 13.16 1.75
CA GLY A 414 0.68 12.38 2.90
C GLY A 414 -0.01 11.05 2.58
N GLU A 415 -0.18 10.66 1.30
CA GLU A 415 -0.96 9.48 0.92
C GLU A 415 -0.09 8.23 0.71
N ILE A 416 0.64 8.15 -0.41
CA ILE A 416 1.36 6.94 -0.84
C ILE A 416 2.89 7.07 -0.74
N GLY A 417 3.39 8.17 -0.16
CA GLY A 417 4.82 8.49 -0.19
C GLY A 417 5.27 8.93 -1.58
N VAL A 418 4.47 9.77 -2.25
CA VAL A 418 4.59 10.13 -3.67
C VAL A 418 5.98 10.67 -4.02
N GLU A 419 6.58 11.51 -3.17
CA GLU A 419 7.90 12.08 -3.45
C GLU A 419 8.99 11.01 -3.47
N TRP A 420 8.98 10.10 -2.47
CA TRP A 420 9.91 8.97 -2.44
C TRP A 420 9.69 8.03 -3.62
N PHE A 421 8.43 7.73 -3.93
CA PHE A 421 8.04 6.87 -5.05
C PHE A 421 8.54 7.43 -6.39
N ASP A 422 8.29 8.71 -6.65
CA ASP A 422 8.70 9.37 -7.88
C ASP A 422 10.24 9.54 -7.94
N ALA A 423 10.90 9.88 -6.84
CA ALA A 423 12.36 9.98 -6.80
C ALA A 423 13.02 8.63 -7.11
N LYS A 424 12.52 7.54 -6.54
CA LYS A 424 13.04 6.19 -6.76
C LYS A 424 12.87 5.74 -8.22
N ARG A 425 11.62 5.79 -8.76
CA ARG A 425 11.34 5.33 -10.13
C ARG A 425 12.04 6.16 -11.20
N LEU A 426 12.26 7.45 -10.93
CA LEU A 426 12.94 8.38 -11.84
C LEU A 426 14.46 8.40 -11.62
N ARG A 427 14.97 7.63 -10.68
CA ARG A 427 16.38 7.58 -10.31
C ARG A 427 16.91 8.96 -9.95
N LYS A 428 16.09 9.75 -9.27
CA LYS A 428 16.43 11.08 -8.73
C LYS A 428 16.69 10.96 -7.23
N GLY A 429 17.52 11.85 -6.71
CA GLY A 429 17.73 11.98 -5.27
C GLY A 429 16.61 12.79 -4.61
N ILE A 430 16.64 12.82 -3.27
CA ILE A 430 15.84 13.74 -2.45
C ILE A 430 16.79 14.57 -1.61
N THR A 431 16.72 15.89 -1.77
CA THR A 431 17.49 16.83 -0.95
C THR A 431 16.55 17.55 0.00
N ARG A 432 16.84 17.46 1.30
CA ARG A 432 16.06 18.12 2.32
C ARG A 432 16.46 19.58 2.45
N THR A 433 15.47 20.46 2.41
CA THR A 433 15.56 21.91 2.52
C THR A 433 14.65 22.44 3.61
N GLY A 434 14.48 23.74 3.73
CA GLY A 434 13.51 24.37 4.66
C GLY A 434 13.79 24.06 6.13
N ASN A 435 12.74 23.79 6.90
CA ASN A 435 12.76 23.66 8.36
C ASN A 435 12.89 22.22 8.89
N HIS A 436 13.48 21.31 8.11
CA HIS A 436 13.80 19.96 8.59
C HIS A 436 14.71 19.97 9.83
N ARG A 437 14.37 19.12 10.83
CA ARG A 437 15.23 18.90 12.02
C ARG A 437 16.54 18.23 11.67
N VAL A 438 16.53 17.32 10.70
CA VAL A 438 17.68 16.53 10.25
C VAL A 438 17.76 16.67 8.74
N LYS A 439 18.73 17.48 8.26
CA LYS A 439 18.91 17.73 6.83
C LYS A 439 19.90 16.75 6.22
N SER A 440 21.13 16.78 6.64
CA SER A 440 22.24 16.06 5.97
C SER A 440 22.09 14.53 5.99
N PRO A 441 21.87 13.84 7.11
CA PRO A 441 21.70 12.39 7.07
C PRO A 441 20.46 11.93 6.31
N GLY A 442 19.42 12.79 6.21
CA GLY A 442 18.15 12.47 5.55
C GLY A 442 18.16 12.59 4.03
N ASN A 443 19.24 13.12 3.42
CA ASN A 443 19.32 13.19 1.97
C ASN A 443 19.49 11.81 1.35
N LEU A 444 18.87 11.64 0.17
CA LEU A 444 19.07 10.49 -0.71
C LEU A 444 19.73 10.96 -2.00
N LEU A 445 20.82 10.31 -2.39
CA LEU A 445 21.42 10.54 -3.70
C LEU A 445 20.64 9.79 -4.80
N PRO A 446 20.78 10.16 -6.07
CA PRO A 446 20.31 9.33 -7.16
C PRO A 446 20.81 7.88 -7.00
N ASP A 447 19.91 6.93 -7.17
CA ASP A 447 20.22 5.50 -7.02
C ASP A 447 20.83 5.10 -5.65
N ASP A 448 20.57 5.87 -4.60
CA ASP A 448 21.07 5.57 -3.25
C ASP A 448 20.49 4.23 -2.76
N LYS A 449 21.34 3.39 -2.18
CA LYS A 449 20.90 2.12 -1.55
C LYS A 449 19.90 2.33 -0.41
N LYS A 450 19.82 3.51 0.18
CA LYS A 450 18.83 3.88 1.19
C LYS A 450 17.39 3.96 0.66
N PHE A 451 17.19 3.87 -0.66
CA PHE A 451 15.86 3.72 -1.24
C PHE A 451 15.24 2.34 -1.02
N PHE A 452 16.01 1.35 -0.58
CA PHE A 452 15.49 0.01 -0.31
C PHE A 452 16.08 -0.60 0.96
N LEU A 453 15.44 -1.64 1.47
CA LEU A 453 15.79 -2.33 2.69
C LEU A 453 16.69 -3.53 2.41
N LYS A 454 17.42 -3.99 3.42
CA LYS A 454 18.10 -5.27 3.42
C LYS A 454 17.12 -6.42 3.58
N VAL A 455 17.48 -7.60 3.09
CA VAL A 455 16.75 -8.83 3.39
C VAL A 455 16.83 -9.06 4.91
N PRO A 456 15.72 -9.35 5.60
CA PRO A 456 15.72 -9.55 7.06
C PRO A 456 16.64 -10.69 7.48
N GLN A 457 17.32 -10.53 8.61
CA GLN A 457 18.17 -11.59 9.15
C GLN A 457 17.35 -12.86 9.46
N SER A 458 16.13 -12.70 9.94
CA SER A 458 15.22 -13.82 10.20
C SER A 458 14.88 -14.64 8.96
N GLU A 459 14.82 -14.02 7.78
CA GLU A 459 14.65 -14.76 6.52
C GLU A 459 15.91 -15.52 6.14
N ILE A 460 17.09 -14.89 6.27
CA ILE A 460 18.37 -15.51 5.98
C ILE A 460 18.59 -16.74 6.89
N ASP A 461 18.23 -16.62 8.17
CA ASP A 461 18.40 -17.69 9.16
C ASP A 461 17.43 -18.87 8.94
N ALA A 462 16.26 -18.63 8.30
CA ALA A 462 15.22 -19.62 8.11
C ALA A 462 15.17 -20.22 6.70
N ASN A 463 15.83 -19.62 5.72
CA ASN A 463 15.76 -20.00 4.31
C ASN A 463 17.14 -20.39 3.78
N ASP A 464 17.43 -21.68 3.74
CA ASP A 464 18.70 -22.25 3.28
C ASP A 464 19.08 -21.87 1.82
N ASN A 465 18.13 -21.31 1.04
CA ASN A 465 18.37 -20.88 -0.33
C ASN A 465 18.80 -19.39 -0.42
N ILE A 466 18.90 -18.68 0.71
CA ILE A 466 19.35 -17.28 0.77
C ILE A 466 20.58 -17.19 1.68
N ASP A 467 21.72 -16.91 1.08
CA ASP A 467 22.97 -16.70 1.81
C ASP A 467 23.09 -15.27 2.36
N ALA A 468 23.83 -15.11 3.46
CA ALA A 468 24.06 -13.82 4.11
C ALA A 468 24.71 -12.77 3.19
N SER A 469 25.41 -13.21 2.14
CA SER A 469 25.99 -12.34 1.11
C SER A 469 24.96 -11.55 0.32
N VAL A 470 23.66 -11.95 0.36
CA VAL A 470 22.55 -11.22 -0.27
C VAL A 470 22.52 -9.73 0.15
N ASN A 471 22.98 -9.43 1.35
CA ASN A 471 23.02 -8.09 1.91
C ASN A 471 24.38 -7.36 1.72
N ALA A 472 25.38 -7.97 1.10
CA ALA A 472 26.73 -7.38 0.99
C ALA A 472 26.74 -6.07 0.18
N ASP A 473 25.91 -6.03 -0.87
CA ASP A 473 25.81 -4.87 -1.78
C ASP A 473 24.52 -4.05 -1.60
N ARG A 474 23.78 -4.29 -0.51
CA ARG A 474 22.50 -3.61 -0.20
C ARG A 474 22.68 -2.50 0.82
#